data_e093935998a0f17362ec57847a04b05a
#
_entry.id   e093935998a0f17362ec57847a04b05a
#
_cell.length_a   1.000
_cell.length_b   1.000
_cell.length_c   1.000
_cell.angle_alpha   90.00
_cell.angle_beta   90.00
_cell.angle_gamma   90.00
#
_symmetry.space_group_name_H-M   'P 1'
#
loop_
_entity.id
_entity.type
_entity.pdbx_description
1 polymer ?
#
loop_
_entity_poly.entity_id
_entity_poly.type
_entity_poly.pdbx_seq_one_letter_code
_entity_poly.pdbx_strand_id
1 'polypeptide(L)'
;MLTLTPEAVSAVFDLVVGEAAGPAAGLRISSGPPSAADRTWNYAVVHEPLQGDAVIEDGSARVFVDPDAAKELDDAVLDANVDEQTLATRFIVRTRSAG
;
A
#
# COMPACT_ATOMS: atom_id res chain seq x y z
N MET A 1 6.93 11.50 -0.42
CA MET A 1 6.99 10.03 -0.54
C MET A 1 6.08 9.40 0.50
N LEU A 2 5.36 8.37 0.12
CA LEU A 2 4.48 7.67 1.05
C LEU A 2 5.29 7.07 2.20
N THR A 3 4.81 7.27 3.41
CA THR A 3 5.44 6.74 4.62
C THR A 3 4.60 5.58 5.16
N LEU A 4 5.23 4.55 5.68
CA LEU A 4 4.55 3.41 6.27
C LEU A 4 4.70 3.44 7.80
N THR A 5 3.62 3.17 8.53
CA THR A 5 3.71 2.95 9.96
C THR A 5 4.30 1.56 10.24
N PRO A 6 4.82 1.31 11.46
CA PRO A 6 5.30 -0.04 11.80
C PRO A 6 4.24 -1.12 11.60
N GLU A 7 2.98 -0.82 11.87
CA GLU A 7 1.87 -1.73 11.64
C GLU A 7 1.70 -2.03 10.15
N ALA A 8 1.84 -1.00 9.31
CA ALA A 8 1.76 -1.19 7.86
C ALA A 8 2.93 -2.03 7.35
N VAL A 9 4.13 -1.79 7.85
CA VAL A 9 5.30 -2.59 7.46
C VAL A 9 5.05 -4.07 7.75
N SER A 10 4.59 -4.38 8.96
CA SER A 10 4.30 -5.77 9.33
C SER A 10 3.20 -6.37 8.47
N ALA A 11 2.13 -5.61 8.23
CA ALA A 11 1.00 -6.10 7.46
C ALA A 11 1.40 -6.38 6.00
N VAL A 12 2.16 -5.49 5.39
CA VAL A 12 2.64 -5.68 4.02
C VAL A 12 3.53 -6.92 3.94
N PHE A 13 4.46 -7.04 4.87
CA PHE A 13 5.37 -8.19 4.91
C PHE A 13 4.59 -9.50 5.02
N ASP A 14 3.65 -9.58 5.95
CA ASP A 14 2.87 -10.79 6.17
C ASP A 14 2.04 -11.16 4.93
N LEU A 15 1.44 -10.18 4.27
CA LEU A 15 0.66 -10.43 3.06
C LEU A 15 1.53 -10.94 1.93
N VAL A 16 2.67 -10.31 1.71
CA VAL A 16 3.55 -10.68 0.61
C VAL A 16 4.12 -12.07 0.83
N VAL A 17 4.54 -12.38 2.06
CA VAL A 17 5.05 -13.71 2.40
C VAL A 17 3.94 -14.75 2.25
N GLY A 18 2.74 -14.43 2.70
CA GLY A 18 1.60 -15.35 2.63
C GLY A 18 1.22 -15.72 1.20
N GLU A 19 1.41 -14.80 0.25
CA GLU A 19 1.10 -15.06 -1.15
C GLU A 19 2.22 -15.81 -1.87
N ALA A 20 3.39 -15.92 -1.25
CA ALA A 20 4.56 -16.60 -1.83
C ALA A 20 4.87 -16.09 -3.25
N ALA A 21 4.78 -14.80 -3.45
CA ALA A 21 4.87 -14.20 -4.78
C ALA A 21 6.31 -13.97 -5.26
N GLY A 22 7.30 -14.35 -4.45
CA GLY A 22 8.70 -14.29 -4.84
C GLY A 22 9.47 -13.13 -4.23
N PRO A 23 10.80 -13.07 -4.43
CA PRO A 23 11.65 -12.11 -3.74
C PRO A 23 11.48 -10.66 -4.19
N ALA A 24 10.95 -10.44 -5.38
CA ALA A 24 10.71 -9.08 -5.89
C ALA A 24 9.30 -8.60 -5.62
N ALA A 25 8.48 -9.40 -4.95
CA ALA A 25 7.07 -9.10 -4.74
C ALA A 25 6.86 -7.96 -3.75
N GLY A 26 5.73 -7.31 -3.87
CA GLY A 26 5.33 -6.25 -2.96
C GLY A 26 3.85 -5.97 -3.06
N LEU A 27 3.39 -5.06 -2.22
CA LEU A 27 2.00 -4.61 -2.25
C LEU A 27 1.90 -3.44 -3.23
N ARG A 28 1.04 -3.57 -4.23
CA ARG A 28 0.82 -2.49 -5.18
C ARG A 28 -0.42 -1.71 -4.81
N ILE A 29 -0.27 -0.40 -4.74
CA ILE A 29 -1.36 0.52 -4.46
C ILE A 29 -1.67 1.31 -5.73
N SER A 30 -2.93 1.29 -6.15
CA SER A 30 -3.37 2.07 -7.29
C SER A 30 -4.64 2.82 -6.93
N SER A 31 -4.89 3.90 -7.64
CA SER A 31 -6.11 4.68 -7.40
C SER A 31 -7.32 3.96 -7.96
N GLY A 32 -8.44 4.09 -7.25
CA GLY A 32 -9.71 3.55 -7.71
C GLY A 32 -10.29 4.34 -8.87
N PRO A 33 -11.47 3.94 -9.37
CA PRO A 33 -12.09 4.63 -10.51
C PRO A 33 -12.36 6.10 -10.17
N PRO A 34 -12.14 7.01 -11.13
CA PRO A 34 -12.37 8.44 -10.89
C PRO A 34 -13.82 8.78 -10.62
N SER A 35 -14.74 7.89 -10.95
CA SER A 35 -16.16 8.09 -10.71
C SER A 35 -16.58 7.80 -9.27
N ALA A 36 -15.69 7.25 -8.46
CA ALA A 36 -16.01 6.97 -7.06
C ALA A 36 -16.19 8.28 -6.29
N ALA A 37 -17.28 8.37 -5.52
CA ALA A 37 -17.58 9.56 -4.72
C ALA A 37 -16.49 9.78 -3.65
N ASP A 38 -16.04 8.69 -3.06
CA ASP A 38 -14.93 8.71 -2.10
C ASP A 38 -13.70 8.15 -2.77
N ARG A 39 -12.56 8.67 -2.40
CA ARG A 39 -11.31 8.13 -2.91
C ARG A 39 -11.11 6.74 -2.39
N THR A 40 -11.04 5.80 -3.30
CA THR A 40 -10.73 4.42 -2.96
C THR A 40 -9.36 4.06 -3.50
N TRP A 41 -8.66 3.23 -2.74
CA TRP A 41 -7.35 2.74 -3.14
C TRP A 41 -7.46 1.24 -3.32
N ASN A 42 -6.86 0.74 -4.39
CA ASN A 42 -6.81 -0.70 -4.64
C ASN A 42 -5.47 -1.24 -4.15
N TYR A 43 -5.52 -2.37 -3.48
CA TYR A 43 -4.33 -3.03 -2.92
C TYR A 43 -4.25 -4.44 -3.49
N ALA A 44 -3.08 -4.80 -3.97
CA ALA A 44 -2.87 -6.15 -4.50
C ALA A 44 -1.42 -6.57 -4.31
N VAL A 45 -1.21 -7.84 -3.99
CA VAL A 45 0.14 -8.39 -3.96
C VAL A 45 0.52 -8.75 -5.39
N VAL A 46 1.65 -8.25 -5.85
CA VAL A 46 2.15 -8.48 -7.21
C VAL A 46 3.57 -9.01 -7.17
N HIS A 47 3.98 -9.71 -8.23
CA HIS A 47 5.32 -10.30 -8.32
C HIS A 47 6.41 -9.27 -8.48
N GLU A 48 6.11 -8.16 -9.14
CA GLU A 48 7.09 -7.12 -9.42
C GLU A 48 6.35 -5.81 -9.71
N PRO A 49 7.04 -4.67 -9.61
CA PRO A 49 6.40 -3.39 -9.95
C PRO A 49 6.17 -3.29 -11.45
N LEU A 50 5.15 -2.54 -11.83
CA LEU A 50 4.93 -2.17 -13.22
C LEU A 50 5.84 -1.00 -13.57
N GLN A 51 6.08 -0.84 -14.87
CA GLN A 51 6.89 0.27 -15.33
C GLN A 51 6.26 1.60 -14.92
N GLY A 52 7.06 2.47 -14.34
CA GLY A 52 6.60 3.76 -13.87
C GLY A 52 6.13 3.79 -12.42
N ASP A 53 5.99 2.63 -11.79
CA ASP A 53 5.60 2.58 -10.38
C ASP A 53 6.69 3.16 -9.49
N ALA A 54 6.29 3.90 -8.47
CA ALA A 54 7.19 4.30 -7.41
C ALA A 54 7.40 3.10 -6.47
N VAL A 55 8.64 2.84 -6.11
CA VAL A 55 8.99 1.74 -5.22
C VAL A 55 9.39 2.30 -3.88
N ILE A 56 8.72 1.85 -2.83
CA ILE A 56 9.00 2.27 -1.46
C ILE A 56 9.39 1.04 -0.68
N GLU A 57 10.56 1.07 -0.10
CA GLU A 57 11.04 -0.01 0.76
C GLU A 57 11.23 0.52 2.16
N ASP A 58 10.63 -0.13 3.13
CA ASP A 58 10.76 0.21 4.53
C ASP A 58 10.89 -1.08 5.33
N GLY A 59 12.09 -1.32 5.85
CA GLY A 59 12.37 -2.58 6.53
C GLY A 59 12.15 -3.75 5.58
N SER A 60 11.27 -4.65 5.98
CA SER A 60 10.95 -5.84 5.19
C SER A 60 9.79 -5.62 4.23
N ALA A 61 9.16 -4.45 4.26
CA ALA A 61 8.00 -4.15 3.42
C ALA A 61 8.43 -3.52 2.11
N ARG A 62 7.76 -3.91 1.04
CA ARG A 62 7.96 -3.32 -0.27
C ARG A 62 6.60 -2.94 -0.83
N VAL A 63 6.45 -1.67 -1.19
CA VAL A 63 5.20 -1.12 -1.70
C VAL A 63 5.46 -0.48 -3.05
N PHE A 64 4.62 -0.79 -4.02
CA PHE A 64 4.66 -0.20 -5.35
C PHE A 64 3.46 0.71 -5.51
N VAL A 65 3.69 1.92 -5.97
CA VAL A 65 2.62 2.91 -6.10
C VAL A 65 2.52 3.35 -7.55
N ASP A 66 1.34 3.20 -8.11
CA ASP A 66 0.99 3.65 -9.46
C ASP A 66 1.36 5.14 -9.61
N PRO A 67 1.82 5.60 -10.80
CA PRO A 67 2.23 6.99 -10.97
C PRO A 67 1.18 8.03 -10.59
N ASP A 68 -0.09 7.77 -10.88
CA ASP A 68 -1.16 8.70 -10.51
C ASP A 68 -1.39 8.69 -9.00
N ALA A 69 -1.37 7.50 -8.40
CA ALA A 69 -1.50 7.37 -6.96
C ALA A 69 -0.31 8.00 -6.24
N ALA A 70 0.89 7.86 -6.81
CA ALA A 70 2.09 8.42 -6.20
C ALA A 70 2.01 9.94 -6.04
N LYS A 71 1.41 10.63 -6.99
CA LYS A 71 1.22 12.07 -6.90
C LYS A 71 0.32 12.45 -5.74
N GLU A 72 -0.74 11.67 -5.52
CA GLU A 72 -1.70 11.94 -4.46
C GLU A 72 -1.19 11.50 -3.10
N LEU A 73 -0.36 10.47 -3.06
CA LEU A 73 0.15 9.87 -1.83
C LEU A 73 1.53 10.39 -1.41
N ASP A 74 2.02 11.42 -2.07
CA ASP A 74 3.39 11.90 -1.84
C ASP A 74 3.65 12.24 -0.37
N ASP A 75 2.68 12.87 0.30
CA ASP A 75 2.78 13.20 1.72
C ASP A 75 1.88 12.36 2.61
N ALA A 76 1.42 11.23 2.10
CA ALA A 76 0.50 10.38 2.85
C ALA A 76 1.24 9.40 3.73
N VAL A 77 0.51 8.84 4.68
CA VAL A 77 0.97 7.77 5.57
C VAL A 77 0.08 6.56 5.35
N LEU A 78 0.69 5.43 5.08
CA LEU A 78 -0.02 4.15 5.02
C LEU A 78 0.04 3.52 6.39
N ASP A 79 -1.12 3.26 6.96
CA ASP A 79 -1.28 2.55 8.21
C ASP A 79 -2.00 1.24 7.94
N ALA A 80 -2.02 0.36 8.91
CA ALA A 80 -2.73 -0.91 8.80
C ALA A 80 -3.32 -1.28 10.14
N ASN A 81 -4.45 -1.97 10.06
CA ASN A 81 -5.16 -2.44 11.23
C ASN A 81 -5.57 -3.88 10.99
N VAL A 82 -5.35 -4.74 11.97
CA VAL A 82 -5.74 -6.14 11.89
C VAL A 82 -6.91 -6.36 12.83
N ASP A 83 -8.01 -6.89 12.29
CA ASP A 83 -9.16 -7.26 13.10
C ASP A 83 -8.81 -8.52 13.89
N GLU A 84 -8.90 -8.45 15.22
CA GLU A 84 -8.53 -9.56 16.08
C GLU A 84 -9.46 -10.76 15.95
N GLN A 85 -10.69 -10.54 15.53
CA GLN A 85 -11.67 -11.61 15.41
C GLN A 85 -11.55 -12.35 14.08
N THR A 86 -11.40 -11.61 12.97
CA THR A 86 -11.36 -12.20 11.64
C THR A 86 -9.96 -12.34 11.09
N LEU A 87 -8.98 -11.68 11.73
CA LEU A 87 -7.60 -11.57 11.28
C LEU A 87 -7.47 -10.89 9.92
N ALA A 88 -8.52 -10.18 9.49
CA ALA A 88 -8.48 -9.43 8.26
C ALA A 88 -7.64 -8.17 8.43
N THR A 89 -6.81 -7.90 7.43
CA THR A 89 -5.97 -6.71 7.42
C THR A 89 -6.69 -5.60 6.64
N ARG A 90 -6.74 -4.43 7.24
CA ARG A 90 -7.28 -3.24 6.59
C ARG A 90 -6.18 -2.21 6.47
N PHE A 91 -5.95 -1.72 5.26
CA PHE A 91 -5.03 -0.63 5.04
C PHE A 91 -5.76 0.70 5.10
N ILE A 92 -5.11 1.68 5.70
CA ILE A 92 -5.68 3.02 5.88
C ILE A 92 -4.67 4.02 5.33
N VAL A 93 -5.10 4.83 4.38
CA VAL A 93 -4.28 5.91 3.87
C VAL A 93 -4.71 7.20 4.55
N ARG A 94 -3.76 7.86 5.21
CA ARG A 94 -3.99 9.14 5.86
C ARG A 94 -3.22 10.20 5.09
N THR A 95 -3.94 11.14 4.53
CA THR A 95 -3.30 12.24 3.83
C THR A 95 -3.01 13.37 4.80
N ARG A 96 -1.86 14.01 4.61
CA ARG A 96 -1.50 15.16 5.43
C ARG A 96 -2.11 16.45 4.87
N SER A 97 -3.09 16.32 4.07
CA SER A 97 -3.76 17.47 3.52
C SER A 97 -4.19 18.38 4.66
N ALA A 98 -3.65 19.53 4.69
CA ALA A 98 -4.01 20.54 5.65
C ALA A 98 -5.30 21.21 5.24
N GLY A 99 -6.14 20.47 4.66
CA GLY A 99 -7.50 20.94 4.35
C GLY A 99 -7.50 22.29 3.75
#